data_1e3528c7997fab22f4b0a13daa31f362
#
_entry.id   1e3528c7997fab22f4b0a13daa31f362
#
_cell.length_a   1.000
_cell.length_b   1.000
_cell.length_c   1.000
_cell.angle_alpha   90.00
_cell.angle_beta   90.00
_cell.angle_gamma   90.00
#
_symmetry.space_group_name_H-M   'P 1'
#
loop_
_entity.id
_entity.type
_entity.pdbx_description
1 polymer ?
#
loop_
_entity_poly.entity_id
_entity_poly.type
_entity_poly.pdbx_seq_one_letter_code
_entity_poly.pdbx_strand_id
1 'polypeptide(L)'
;MTHEYVIEMREITKKFGDFVANDKINLQLRKGEIHALLGENGAGKSTLMNMLAGLLEPTSGDIVVNGKTVNLDSPSKAASLGIGMVHQHFMLVEAFTVAENIILGSETTKHGILDLKKASQDILDLSKKYGLAVDPNAKVEDISVGAQQRVEILKTLYRGADILIFDEPTAVLTPAEIEELMTIMKNLANEGKSIILITHKLDEIRAVSDRVTVIRRGKSIETVEIGGATNQDLAEMMVGRSVSFKTEKGPSQPKEVVLSIENLVVNENRGVPAVKNLSLELRAGEVVGIAGIDGNGQSELIQAITGLRKVKSGSIKIKGKEVVGLRPRQITEMKVGHVPEDRHRDGLVLDMMISENIALQTYYKEPLSKNGILNYPNITSYAKKLMEEFDVRAASEVVPAKALSGGNQQKAIIAREIDRDPDLLIVSQPTRGLDVGAIEYIHKRLIQERDNGKAVLVVSFELDEILNVSDRIAVIHDGKIQGIVTPETTNKQELGILMAGGQVKEEASNE
;
A
#
# COMPACT_ATOMS: atom_id res chain seq x y z
N MET A 1 -3.89 -24.90 -35.36
CA MET A 1 -4.81 -23.79 -35.04
C MET A 1 -4.16 -23.02 -33.90
N THR A 2 -3.79 -21.78 -34.13
CA THR A 2 -3.30 -20.89 -33.06
C THR A 2 -4.53 -20.53 -32.21
N HIS A 3 -4.56 -20.98 -30.96
CA HIS A 3 -5.61 -20.56 -30.03
C HIS A 3 -5.47 -19.05 -29.76
N GLU A 4 -6.56 -18.33 -29.87
CA GLU A 4 -6.60 -16.89 -29.60
C GLU A 4 -6.24 -16.59 -28.13
N TYR A 5 -6.65 -17.50 -27.22
CA TYR A 5 -6.42 -17.39 -25.79
C TYR A 5 -5.43 -18.46 -25.29
N VAL A 6 -4.46 -18.04 -24.52
CA VAL A 6 -3.50 -18.92 -23.82
C VAL A 6 -4.04 -19.39 -22.48
N ILE A 7 -4.88 -18.58 -21.83
CA ILE A 7 -5.63 -18.93 -20.61
C ILE A 7 -7.10 -18.59 -20.81
N GLU A 8 -7.95 -19.52 -20.41
CA GLU A 8 -9.38 -19.26 -20.19
C GLU A 8 -9.81 -19.88 -18.86
N MET A 9 -10.35 -19.05 -17.99
CA MET A 9 -11.00 -19.47 -16.75
C MET A 9 -12.50 -19.30 -16.97
N ARG A 10 -13.25 -20.40 -16.91
CA ARG A 10 -14.67 -20.43 -17.28
C ARG A 10 -15.51 -20.75 -16.05
N GLU A 11 -16.40 -19.83 -15.67
CA GLU A 11 -17.32 -19.93 -14.53
C GLU A 11 -16.66 -20.38 -13.21
N ILE A 12 -15.46 -19.91 -12.96
CA ILE A 12 -14.66 -20.30 -11.80
C ILE A 12 -15.32 -19.85 -10.51
N THR A 13 -15.64 -20.82 -9.67
CA THR A 13 -16.20 -20.59 -8.33
C THR A 13 -15.27 -21.16 -7.27
N LYS A 14 -14.98 -20.36 -6.23
CA LYS A 14 -14.24 -20.82 -5.04
C LYS A 14 -15.00 -20.48 -3.77
N LYS A 15 -15.24 -21.51 -2.95
CA LYS A 15 -15.88 -21.40 -1.64
C LYS A 15 -14.93 -21.80 -0.51
N PHE A 16 -15.01 -21.09 0.60
CA PHE A 16 -14.37 -21.43 1.87
C PHE A 16 -15.47 -21.55 2.93
N GLY A 17 -15.94 -22.78 3.16
CA GLY A 17 -17.18 -23.00 3.92
C GLY A 17 -18.37 -22.28 3.25
N ASP A 18 -19.05 -21.41 4.00
CA ASP A 18 -20.19 -20.64 3.50
C ASP A 18 -19.76 -19.37 2.74
N PHE A 19 -18.49 -18.96 2.83
CA PHE A 19 -17.97 -17.77 2.16
C PHE A 19 -17.61 -18.07 0.72
N VAL A 20 -18.21 -17.32 -0.24
CA VAL A 20 -17.93 -17.41 -1.67
C VAL A 20 -16.92 -16.33 -2.05
N ALA A 21 -15.66 -16.72 -2.25
CA ALA A 21 -14.58 -15.81 -2.63
C ALA A 21 -14.60 -15.44 -4.12
N ASN A 22 -14.97 -16.40 -4.98
CA ASN A 22 -15.18 -16.20 -6.41
C ASN A 22 -16.49 -16.88 -6.81
N ASP A 23 -17.32 -16.21 -7.58
CA ASP A 23 -18.64 -16.66 -8.03
C ASP A 23 -18.73 -16.54 -9.54
N LYS A 24 -18.55 -17.67 -10.25
CA LYS A 24 -18.64 -17.81 -11.72
C LYS A 24 -17.80 -16.78 -12.48
N ILE A 25 -16.55 -16.61 -12.07
CA ILE A 25 -15.64 -15.69 -12.74
C ILE A 25 -15.21 -16.23 -14.09
N ASN A 26 -15.23 -15.36 -15.10
CA ASN A 26 -14.69 -15.60 -16.42
C ASN A 26 -13.50 -14.67 -16.66
N LEU A 27 -12.38 -15.24 -17.11
CA LEU A 27 -11.15 -14.51 -17.45
C LEU A 27 -10.51 -15.14 -18.70
N GLN A 28 -10.08 -14.31 -19.64
CA GLN A 28 -9.43 -14.74 -20.86
C GLN A 28 -8.16 -13.93 -21.11
N LEU A 29 -7.03 -14.59 -21.30
CA LEU A 29 -5.73 -13.99 -21.64
C LEU A 29 -5.36 -14.34 -23.07
N ARG A 30 -5.10 -13.34 -23.91
CA ARG A 30 -4.60 -13.53 -25.28
C ARG A 30 -3.09 -13.77 -25.26
N LYS A 31 -2.57 -14.36 -26.32
CA LYS A 31 -1.13 -14.56 -26.47
C LYS A 31 -0.41 -13.23 -26.66
N GLY A 32 0.64 -12.98 -25.86
CA GLY A 32 1.43 -11.74 -25.93
C GLY A 32 0.73 -10.51 -25.37
N GLU A 33 -0.38 -10.67 -24.66
CA GLU A 33 -1.16 -9.61 -24.05
C GLU A 33 -0.68 -9.33 -22.61
N ILE A 34 -0.75 -8.07 -22.20
CA ILE A 34 -0.74 -7.68 -20.79
C ILE A 34 -2.18 -7.40 -20.37
N HIS A 35 -2.75 -8.32 -19.61
CA HIS A 35 -4.12 -8.26 -19.12
C HIS A 35 -4.15 -7.87 -17.64
N ALA A 36 -4.73 -6.73 -17.31
CA ALA A 36 -4.88 -6.31 -15.92
C ALA A 36 -6.08 -6.98 -15.25
N LEU A 37 -5.92 -7.30 -13.98
CA LEU A 37 -6.99 -7.74 -13.09
C LEU A 37 -7.18 -6.69 -12.00
N LEU A 38 -8.24 -5.89 -12.13
CA LEU A 38 -8.55 -4.74 -11.27
C LEU A 38 -9.67 -5.08 -10.29
N GLY A 39 -9.60 -4.57 -9.08
CA GLY A 39 -10.66 -4.69 -8.06
C GLY A 39 -10.19 -4.24 -6.69
N GLU A 40 -11.14 -3.99 -5.79
CA GLU A 40 -10.86 -3.66 -4.39
C GLU A 40 -10.11 -4.79 -3.66
N ASN A 41 -9.51 -4.48 -2.53
CA ASN A 41 -8.93 -5.49 -1.64
C ASN A 41 -10.03 -6.44 -1.14
N GLY A 42 -9.76 -7.75 -1.22
CA GLY A 42 -10.78 -8.76 -0.91
C GLY A 42 -11.79 -9.04 -2.01
N ALA A 43 -11.65 -8.45 -3.21
CA ALA A 43 -12.53 -8.73 -4.34
C ALA A 43 -12.39 -10.16 -4.94
N GLY A 44 -11.38 -10.94 -4.51
CA GLY A 44 -11.14 -12.30 -4.97
C GLY A 44 -10.03 -12.45 -6.02
N LYS A 45 -9.25 -11.39 -6.32
CA LYS A 45 -8.18 -11.40 -7.34
C LYS A 45 -7.09 -12.43 -7.05
N SER A 46 -6.44 -12.33 -5.86
CA SER A 46 -5.38 -13.27 -5.47
C SER A 46 -5.90 -14.69 -5.30
N THR A 47 -7.16 -14.87 -4.86
CA THR A 47 -7.79 -16.21 -4.82
C THR A 47 -7.91 -16.80 -6.21
N LEU A 48 -8.31 -16.01 -7.21
CA LEU A 48 -8.41 -16.44 -8.60
C LEU A 48 -7.03 -16.82 -9.16
N MET A 49 -6.02 -16.00 -8.91
CA MET A 49 -4.66 -16.27 -9.39
C MET A 49 -3.99 -17.42 -8.67
N ASN A 50 -4.27 -17.62 -7.39
CA ASN A 50 -3.79 -18.81 -6.66
C ASN A 50 -4.35 -20.11 -7.24
N MET A 51 -5.56 -20.09 -7.80
CA MET A 51 -6.09 -21.25 -8.55
C MET A 51 -5.32 -21.44 -9.86
N LEU A 52 -5.00 -20.36 -10.58
CA LEU A 52 -4.21 -20.44 -11.82
C LEU A 52 -2.76 -20.86 -11.56
N ALA A 53 -2.20 -20.48 -10.42
CA ALA A 53 -0.86 -20.89 -9.98
C ALA A 53 -0.79 -22.29 -9.37
N GLY A 54 -1.93 -23.00 -9.25
CA GLY A 54 -1.99 -24.36 -8.66
C GLY A 54 -1.81 -24.40 -7.14
N LEU A 55 -2.02 -23.27 -6.45
CA LEU A 55 -1.97 -23.18 -4.99
C LEU A 55 -3.34 -23.47 -4.34
N LEU A 56 -4.42 -23.33 -5.12
CA LEU A 56 -5.79 -23.61 -4.71
C LEU A 56 -6.53 -24.32 -5.84
N GLU A 57 -7.44 -25.23 -5.51
CA GLU A 57 -8.34 -25.83 -6.50
C GLU A 57 -9.68 -25.05 -6.55
N PRO A 58 -10.27 -24.83 -7.74
CA PRO A 58 -11.62 -24.29 -7.85
C PRO A 58 -12.64 -25.26 -7.25
N THR A 59 -13.71 -24.72 -6.68
CA THR A 59 -14.86 -25.53 -6.24
C THR A 59 -15.69 -26.03 -7.43
N SER A 60 -15.78 -25.20 -8.48
CA SER A 60 -16.37 -25.54 -9.78
C SER A 60 -15.87 -24.60 -10.87
N GLY A 61 -16.12 -24.96 -12.14
CA GLY A 61 -15.62 -24.24 -13.31
C GLY A 61 -14.38 -24.91 -13.89
N ASP A 62 -13.97 -24.46 -15.08
CA ASP A 62 -12.89 -25.07 -15.86
C ASP A 62 -11.75 -24.08 -16.09
N ILE A 63 -10.51 -24.56 -16.00
CA ILE A 63 -9.31 -23.84 -16.41
C ILE A 63 -8.82 -24.47 -17.71
N VAL A 64 -8.65 -23.63 -18.74
CA VAL A 64 -8.15 -24.05 -20.07
C VAL A 64 -6.83 -23.36 -20.32
N VAL A 65 -5.79 -24.14 -20.62
CA VAL A 65 -4.45 -23.65 -20.96
C VAL A 65 -4.12 -24.09 -22.38
N ASN A 66 -3.83 -23.15 -23.27
CA ASN A 66 -3.53 -23.42 -24.69
C ASN A 66 -4.59 -24.34 -25.34
N GLY A 67 -5.89 -24.08 -25.08
CA GLY A 67 -7.03 -24.81 -25.63
C GLY A 67 -7.30 -26.18 -25.00
N LYS A 68 -6.59 -26.57 -23.94
CA LYS A 68 -6.82 -27.84 -23.22
C LYS A 68 -7.31 -27.58 -21.81
N THR A 69 -8.42 -28.17 -21.44
CA THR A 69 -8.90 -28.18 -20.05
C THR A 69 -7.90 -28.94 -19.16
N VAL A 70 -7.48 -28.32 -18.08
CA VAL A 70 -6.47 -28.85 -17.17
C VAL A 70 -6.93 -28.75 -15.72
N ASN A 71 -6.48 -29.68 -14.89
CA ASN A 71 -6.56 -29.55 -13.44
C ASN A 71 -5.21 -29.06 -12.91
N LEU A 72 -5.20 -27.90 -12.23
CA LEU A 72 -4.01 -27.31 -11.62
C LEU A 72 -4.03 -27.63 -10.12
N ASP A 73 -3.61 -28.85 -9.78
CA ASP A 73 -3.59 -29.40 -8.42
C ASP A 73 -2.30 -29.06 -7.65
N SER A 74 -1.31 -28.50 -8.33
CA SER A 74 -0.01 -28.16 -7.73
C SER A 74 0.73 -27.06 -8.50
N PRO A 75 1.59 -26.26 -7.82
CA PRO A 75 2.45 -25.28 -8.48
C PRO A 75 3.39 -25.90 -9.52
N SER A 76 3.87 -27.13 -9.28
CA SER A 76 4.69 -27.88 -10.24
C SER A 76 3.94 -28.18 -11.53
N LYS A 77 2.64 -28.45 -11.43
CA LYS A 77 1.79 -28.66 -12.60
C LYS A 77 1.58 -27.36 -13.38
N ALA A 78 1.31 -26.23 -12.70
CA ALA A 78 1.22 -24.92 -13.33
C ALA A 78 2.52 -24.56 -14.05
N ALA A 79 3.67 -24.73 -13.39
CA ALA A 79 4.99 -24.49 -13.96
C ALA A 79 5.26 -25.37 -15.20
N SER A 80 4.88 -26.65 -15.19
CA SER A 80 5.00 -27.56 -16.34
C SER A 80 4.19 -27.13 -17.57
N LEU A 81 3.18 -26.29 -17.36
CA LEU A 81 2.35 -25.70 -18.42
C LEU A 81 2.80 -24.27 -18.78
N GLY A 82 3.95 -23.84 -18.28
CA GLY A 82 4.53 -22.53 -18.56
C GLY A 82 3.90 -21.38 -17.78
N ILE A 83 3.19 -21.65 -16.69
CA ILE A 83 2.60 -20.62 -15.82
C ILE A 83 3.56 -20.33 -14.65
N GLY A 84 3.93 -19.07 -14.46
CA GLY A 84 4.77 -18.62 -13.36
C GLY A 84 4.15 -17.42 -12.64
N MET A 85 4.39 -17.31 -11.33
CA MET A 85 3.85 -16.22 -10.51
C MET A 85 4.96 -15.49 -9.77
N VAL A 86 4.93 -14.18 -9.85
CA VAL A 86 5.73 -13.23 -9.06
C VAL A 86 4.82 -12.71 -7.96
N HIS A 87 5.15 -13.05 -6.72
CA HIS A 87 4.31 -12.77 -5.56
C HIS A 87 4.51 -11.34 -5.04
N GLN A 88 3.51 -10.81 -4.34
CA GLN A 88 3.55 -9.50 -3.68
C GLN A 88 4.69 -9.41 -2.63
N HIS A 89 4.94 -10.49 -1.90
CA HIS A 89 6.09 -10.63 -1.01
C HIS A 89 7.11 -11.57 -1.63
N PHE A 90 8.34 -11.14 -1.75
CA PHE A 90 9.39 -11.92 -2.38
C PHE A 90 9.60 -13.27 -1.68
N MET A 91 9.62 -14.31 -2.49
CA MET A 91 9.88 -15.68 -2.03
C MET A 91 11.37 -16.03 -2.22
N LEU A 92 12.24 -15.13 -1.72
CA LEU A 92 13.69 -15.28 -1.80
C LEU A 92 14.27 -15.68 -0.43
N VAL A 93 15.33 -16.47 -0.47
CA VAL A 93 16.14 -16.83 0.72
C VAL A 93 17.24 -15.78 0.85
N GLU A 94 17.16 -14.92 1.86
CA GLU A 94 18.05 -13.76 2.03
C GLU A 94 19.54 -14.14 2.10
N ALA A 95 19.88 -15.24 2.80
CA ALA A 95 21.24 -15.71 2.98
C ALA A 95 21.87 -16.32 1.71
N PHE A 96 21.06 -16.61 0.68
CA PHE A 96 21.51 -17.23 -0.58
C PHE A 96 21.93 -16.15 -1.59
N THR A 97 22.79 -16.54 -2.51
CA THR A 97 23.11 -15.72 -3.68
C THR A 97 21.93 -15.63 -4.64
N VAL A 98 21.96 -14.65 -5.54
CA VAL A 98 20.99 -14.52 -6.63
C VAL A 98 20.91 -15.81 -7.46
N ALA A 99 22.07 -16.38 -7.83
CA ALA A 99 22.10 -17.62 -8.60
C ALA A 99 21.44 -18.78 -7.85
N GLU A 100 21.77 -18.98 -6.58
CA GLU A 100 21.17 -20.04 -5.75
C GLU A 100 19.65 -19.88 -5.61
N ASN A 101 19.15 -18.67 -5.47
CA ASN A 101 17.71 -18.39 -5.41
C ASN A 101 16.98 -18.70 -6.71
N ILE A 102 17.59 -18.36 -7.85
CA ILE A 102 16.96 -18.56 -9.17
C ILE A 102 16.86 -20.05 -9.51
N ILE A 103 17.91 -20.82 -9.23
CA ILE A 103 17.94 -22.26 -9.57
C ILE A 103 17.27 -23.15 -8.52
N LEU A 104 16.94 -22.65 -7.34
CA LEU A 104 16.34 -23.43 -6.26
C LEU A 104 15.08 -24.17 -6.73
N GLY A 105 15.08 -25.48 -6.68
CA GLY A 105 14.02 -26.37 -7.19
C GLY A 105 14.01 -26.57 -8.71
N SER A 106 15.07 -26.09 -9.42
CA SER A 106 15.32 -26.33 -10.85
C SER A 106 16.84 -26.31 -11.09
N GLU A 107 17.55 -27.11 -10.28
CA GLU A 107 18.99 -27.05 -10.17
C GLU A 107 19.68 -27.54 -11.46
N THR A 108 20.60 -26.75 -12.01
CA THR A 108 21.48 -27.14 -13.09
C THR A 108 22.57 -28.06 -12.54
N THR A 109 22.58 -29.31 -12.97
CA THR A 109 23.54 -30.32 -12.50
C THR A 109 24.42 -30.87 -13.62
N LYS A 110 25.66 -31.21 -13.27
CA LYS A 110 26.58 -31.93 -14.12
C LYS A 110 27.07 -33.18 -13.36
N HIS A 111 26.80 -34.38 -13.93
CA HIS A 111 27.10 -35.65 -13.27
C HIS A 111 26.52 -35.79 -11.83
N GLY A 112 25.35 -35.22 -11.59
CA GLY A 112 24.69 -35.24 -10.26
C GLY A 112 25.24 -34.25 -9.25
N ILE A 113 26.19 -33.38 -9.65
CA ILE A 113 26.75 -32.30 -8.83
C ILE A 113 26.21 -30.97 -9.36
N LEU A 114 25.87 -30.04 -8.46
CA LEU A 114 25.40 -28.69 -8.77
C LEU A 114 26.43 -27.92 -9.59
N ASP A 115 26.06 -27.41 -10.78
CA ASP A 115 26.92 -26.60 -11.65
C ASP A 115 26.51 -25.10 -11.57
N LEU A 116 26.90 -24.44 -10.47
CA LEU A 116 26.66 -23.03 -10.25
C LEU A 116 27.29 -22.13 -11.33
N LYS A 117 28.41 -22.56 -11.92
CA LYS A 117 29.10 -21.78 -12.95
C LYS A 117 28.29 -21.70 -14.24
N LYS A 118 27.73 -22.82 -14.65
CA LYS A 118 26.81 -22.86 -15.78
C LYS A 118 25.51 -22.12 -15.48
N ALA A 119 24.92 -22.33 -14.31
CA ALA A 119 23.72 -21.65 -13.87
C ALA A 119 23.89 -20.10 -13.89
N SER A 120 25.01 -19.60 -13.35
CA SER A 120 25.33 -18.18 -13.38
C SER A 120 25.44 -17.63 -14.81
N GLN A 121 26.03 -18.40 -15.74
CA GLN A 121 26.11 -17.97 -17.14
C GLN A 121 24.73 -17.95 -17.81
N ASP A 122 23.91 -18.99 -17.60
CA ASP A 122 22.56 -19.08 -18.15
C ASP A 122 21.68 -17.92 -17.60
N ILE A 123 21.85 -17.55 -16.31
CA ILE A 123 21.18 -16.39 -15.69
C ILE A 123 21.64 -15.07 -16.31
N LEU A 124 22.94 -14.88 -16.54
CA LEU A 124 23.45 -13.67 -17.18
C LEU A 124 22.94 -13.51 -18.61
N ASP A 125 22.83 -14.61 -19.36
CA ASP A 125 22.30 -14.60 -20.72
C ASP A 125 20.81 -14.23 -20.71
N LEU A 126 20.04 -14.79 -19.78
CA LEU A 126 18.63 -14.46 -19.58
C LEU A 126 18.44 -13.00 -19.11
N SER A 127 19.28 -12.54 -18.18
CA SER A 127 19.35 -11.17 -17.69
C SER A 127 19.56 -10.17 -18.82
N LYS A 128 20.52 -10.43 -19.70
CA LYS A 128 20.80 -9.60 -20.88
C LYS A 128 19.63 -9.60 -21.87
N LYS A 129 19.05 -10.79 -22.11
CA LYS A 129 17.94 -10.94 -23.06
C LYS A 129 16.75 -10.04 -22.70
N TYR A 130 16.39 -9.99 -21.40
CA TYR A 130 15.21 -9.29 -20.95
C TYR A 130 15.49 -7.93 -20.28
N GLY A 131 16.75 -7.49 -20.24
CA GLY A 131 17.13 -6.23 -19.62
C GLY A 131 17.02 -6.22 -18.09
N LEU A 132 17.09 -7.41 -17.46
CA LEU A 132 16.95 -7.61 -16.01
C LEU A 132 18.32 -7.71 -15.34
N ALA A 133 19.04 -6.59 -15.23
CA ALA A 133 20.41 -6.59 -14.74
C ALA A 133 20.51 -7.12 -13.28
N VAL A 134 21.30 -8.17 -13.06
CA VAL A 134 21.60 -8.76 -11.75
C VAL A 134 23.04 -9.23 -11.68
N ASP A 135 23.62 -9.30 -10.47
CA ASP A 135 24.86 -10.01 -10.19
C ASP A 135 24.53 -11.40 -9.60
N PRO A 136 24.81 -12.50 -10.32
CA PRO A 136 24.52 -13.86 -9.82
C PRO A 136 25.20 -14.22 -8.51
N ASN A 137 26.32 -13.57 -8.17
CA ASN A 137 27.11 -13.85 -6.97
C ASN A 137 26.74 -12.98 -5.76
N ALA A 138 25.98 -11.92 -5.97
CA ALA A 138 25.50 -11.07 -4.87
C ALA A 138 24.54 -11.85 -3.96
N LYS A 139 24.60 -11.63 -2.65
CA LYS A 139 23.60 -12.16 -1.73
C LYS A 139 22.32 -11.35 -1.81
N VAL A 140 21.18 -12.01 -1.61
CA VAL A 140 19.87 -11.35 -1.67
C VAL A 140 19.73 -10.31 -0.55
N GLU A 141 20.28 -10.54 0.64
CA GLU A 141 20.29 -9.58 1.75
C GLU A 141 21.02 -8.26 1.46
N ASP A 142 21.95 -8.28 0.48
CA ASP A 142 22.82 -7.12 0.16
C ASP A 142 22.29 -6.29 -1.04
N ILE A 143 21.24 -6.75 -1.74
CA ILE A 143 20.71 -6.07 -2.92
C ILE A 143 19.44 -5.26 -2.62
N SER A 144 19.19 -4.21 -3.43
CA SER A 144 18.00 -3.37 -3.29
C SER A 144 16.70 -4.15 -3.58
N VAL A 145 15.58 -3.61 -3.09
CA VAL A 145 14.23 -4.16 -3.30
C VAL A 145 13.92 -4.32 -4.79
N GLY A 146 14.26 -3.31 -5.62
CA GLY A 146 14.10 -3.39 -7.08
C GLY A 146 14.98 -4.48 -7.71
N ALA A 147 16.18 -4.73 -7.17
CA ALA A 147 17.01 -5.86 -7.62
C ALA A 147 16.40 -7.21 -7.21
N GLN A 148 15.84 -7.32 -6.01
CA GLN A 148 15.12 -8.53 -5.56
C GLN A 148 13.92 -8.83 -6.47
N GLN A 149 13.19 -7.80 -6.90
CA GLN A 149 12.10 -7.93 -7.88
C GLN A 149 12.59 -8.52 -9.20
N ARG A 150 13.73 -8.02 -9.72
CA ARG A 150 14.34 -8.58 -10.95
C ARG A 150 14.75 -10.05 -10.78
N VAL A 151 15.23 -10.42 -9.60
CA VAL A 151 15.57 -11.82 -9.27
C VAL A 151 14.33 -12.72 -9.29
N GLU A 152 13.19 -12.28 -8.71
CA GLU A 152 11.94 -13.05 -8.76
C GLU A 152 11.42 -13.24 -10.20
N ILE A 153 11.52 -12.21 -11.04
CA ILE A 153 11.14 -12.30 -12.44
C ILE A 153 12.07 -13.29 -13.17
N LEU A 154 13.40 -13.18 -12.99
CA LEU A 154 14.37 -14.07 -13.60
C LEU A 154 14.20 -15.52 -13.16
N LYS A 155 13.91 -15.77 -11.87
CA LYS A 155 13.59 -17.09 -11.32
C LYS A 155 12.41 -17.74 -12.05
N THR A 156 11.38 -16.95 -12.31
CA THR A 156 10.19 -17.40 -13.04
C THR A 156 10.49 -17.70 -14.52
N LEU A 157 11.25 -16.81 -15.16
CA LEU A 157 11.68 -16.98 -16.57
C LEU A 157 12.67 -18.14 -16.75
N TYR A 158 13.59 -18.34 -15.80
CA TYR A 158 14.56 -19.46 -15.82
C TYR A 158 13.87 -20.82 -15.80
N ARG A 159 12.71 -20.93 -15.17
CA ARG A 159 11.86 -22.12 -15.16
C ARG A 159 11.02 -22.28 -16.42
N GLY A 160 11.20 -21.40 -17.41
CA GLY A 160 10.56 -21.49 -18.72
C GLY A 160 9.12 -20.97 -18.75
N ALA A 161 8.74 -20.05 -17.88
CA ALA A 161 7.40 -19.48 -17.92
C ALA A 161 7.15 -18.67 -19.21
N ASP A 162 6.02 -18.93 -19.85
CA ASP A 162 5.47 -18.17 -20.98
C ASP A 162 4.27 -17.30 -20.59
N ILE A 163 3.63 -17.66 -19.48
CA ILE A 163 2.52 -16.95 -18.87
C ILE A 163 2.95 -16.49 -17.49
N LEU A 164 2.99 -15.19 -17.27
CA LEU A 164 3.50 -14.56 -16.06
C LEU A 164 2.35 -13.89 -15.29
N ILE A 165 2.24 -14.18 -14.02
CA ILE A 165 1.30 -13.54 -13.11
C ILE A 165 2.08 -12.62 -12.20
N PHE A 166 1.77 -11.31 -12.18
CA PHE A 166 2.35 -10.34 -11.26
C PHE A 166 1.28 -9.93 -10.25
N ASP A 167 1.47 -10.28 -8.97
CA ASP A 167 0.54 -9.93 -7.90
C ASP A 167 1.06 -8.72 -7.12
N GLU A 168 0.47 -7.54 -7.37
CA GLU A 168 0.83 -6.24 -6.79
C GLU A 168 2.34 -5.95 -6.78
N PRO A 169 3.02 -6.04 -7.93
CA PRO A 169 4.48 -6.06 -7.98
C PRO A 169 5.16 -4.73 -7.61
N THR A 170 4.39 -3.65 -7.46
CA THR A 170 4.87 -2.28 -7.23
C THR A 170 4.72 -1.80 -5.80
N ALA A 171 4.18 -2.64 -4.92
CA ALA A 171 3.80 -2.24 -3.55
C ALA A 171 4.96 -1.67 -2.70
N VAL A 172 6.19 -2.08 -3.00
CA VAL A 172 7.40 -1.74 -2.24
C VAL A 172 8.49 -1.01 -3.07
N LEU A 173 8.16 -0.65 -4.32
CA LEU A 173 9.08 -0.03 -5.26
C LEU A 173 9.01 1.50 -5.22
N THR A 174 10.15 2.14 -5.49
CA THR A 174 10.23 3.58 -5.74
C THR A 174 9.60 3.94 -7.09
N PRO A 175 9.19 5.20 -7.33
CA PRO A 175 8.64 5.63 -8.63
C PRO A 175 9.53 5.28 -9.83
N ALA A 176 10.84 5.45 -9.72
CA ALA A 176 11.79 5.10 -10.79
C ALA A 176 11.84 3.59 -11.06
N GLU A 177 11.79 2.76 -10.01
CA GLU A 177 11.75 1.31 -10.13
C GLU A 177 10.40 0.83 -10.71
N ILE A 178 9.29 1.53 -10.44
CA ILE A 178 7.98 1.26 -11.06
C ILE A 178 8.05 1.50 -12.57
N GLU A 179 8.60 2.61 -13.04
CA GLU A 179 8.78 2.91 -14.47
C GLU A 179 9.65 1.86 -15.16
N GLU A 180 10.75 1.44 -14.51
CA GLU A 180 11.61 0.35 -14.99
C GLU A 180 10.82 -0.95 -15.13
N LEU A 181 10.04 -1.34 -14.11
CA LEU A 181 9.23 -2.57 -14.12
C LEU A 181 8.16 -2.54 -15.22
N MET A 182 7.49 -1.38 -15.43
CA MET A 182 6.52 -1.22 -16.52
C MET A 182 7.20 -1.42 -17.89
N THR A 183 8.42 -0.92 -18.05
CA THR A 183 9.21 -1.12 -19.28
C THR A 183 9.60 -2.60 -19.46
N ILE A 184 10.00 -3.28 -18.40
CA ILE A 184 10.31 -4.72 -18.40
C ILE A 184 9.09 -5.54 -18.83
N MET A 185 7.91 -5.27 -18.28
CA MET A 185 6.68 -5.99 -18.65
C MET A 185 6.34 -5.81 -20.13
N LYS A 186 6.46 -4.59 -20.68
CA LYS A 186 6.28 -4.34 -22.12
C LYS A 186 7.27 -5.14 -22.97
N ASN A 187 8.53 -5.16 -22.58
CA ASN A 187 9.55 -5.92 -23.29
C ASN A 187 9.26 -7.43 -23.27
N LEU A 188 8.83 -7.96 -22.14
CA LEU A 188 8.42 -9.37 -22.01
C LEU A 188 7.22 -9.70 -22.92
N ALA A 189 6.22 -8.84 -22.97
CA ALA A 189 5.07 -9.02 -23.86
C ALA A 189 5.47 -8.95 -25.34
N ASN A 190 6.33 -8.00 -25.72
CA ASN A 190 6.88 -7.90 -27.08
C ASN A 190 7.70 -9.13 -27.50
N GLU A 191 8.35 -9.81 -26.54
CA GLU A 191 9.05 -11.10 -26.73
C GLU A 191 8.08 -12.30 -26.73
N GLY A 192 6.77 -12.06 -26.71
CA GLY A 192 5.71 -13.08 -26.82
C GLY A 192 5.29 -13.72 -25.51
N LYS A 193 5.72 -13.20 -24.36
CA LYS A 193 5.19 -13.61 -23.05
C LYS A 193 3.80 -13.03 -22.85
N SER A 194 2.91 -13.77 -22.18
CA SER A 194 1.57 -13.30 -21.82
C SER A 194 1.53 -12.99 -20.35
N ILE A 195 0.98 -11.84 -19.96
CA ILE A 195 1.08 -11.32 -18.61
C ILE A 195 -0.30 -11.05 -18.00
N ILE A 196 -0.53 -11.50 -16.77
CA ILE A 196 -1.64 -11.05 -15.93
C ILE A 196 -1.04 -10.14 -14.86
N LEU A 197 -1.49 -8.88 -14.83
CA LEU A 197 -1.09 -7.89 -13.83
C LEU A 197 -2.20 -7.66 -12.84
N ILE A 198 -1.99 -7.99 -11.57
CA ILE A 198 -2.90 -7.66 -10.48
C ILE A 198 -2.41 -6.38 -9.86
N THR A 199 -3.24 -5.35 -9.89
CA THR A 199 -2.98 -4.07 -9.21
C THR A 199 -4.30 -3.35 -8.93
N HIS A 200 -4.29 -2.44 -7.98
CA HIS A 200 -5.38 -1.50 -7.73
C HIS A 200 -5.02 -0.07 -8.19
N LYS A 201 -3.80 0.13 -8.72
CA LYS A 201 -3.30 1.42 -9.19
C LYS A 201 -3.64 1.62 -10.67
N LEU A 202 -4.54 2.54 -10.96
CA LEU A 202 -5.06 2.77 -12.32
C LEU A 202 -4.00 3.27 -13.29
N ASP A 203 -3.05 4.07 -12.80
CA ASP A 203 -1.96 4.60 -13.63
C ASP A 203 -1.02 3.49 -14.13
N GLU A 204 -0.77 2.46 -13.31
CA GLU A 204 0.02 1.28 -13.72
C GLU A 204 -0.70 0.50 -14.83
N ILE A 205 -2.02 0.29 -14.67
CA ILE A 205 -2.84 -0.40 -15.68
C ILE A 205 -2.77 0.34 -17.01
N ARG A 206 -2.95 1.67 -16.98
CA ARG A 206 -2.86 2.50 -18.19
C ARG A 206 -1.49 2.50 -18.85
N ALA A 207 -0.45 2.41 -18.04
CA ALA A 207 0.92 2.45 -18.54
C ALA A 207 1.26 1.23 -19.40
N VAL A 208 0.72 0.03 -19.08
CA VAL A 208 1.22 -1.21 -19.70
C VAL A 208 0.15 -2.15 -20.23
N SER A 209 -1.08 -2.09 -19.76
CA SER A 209 -2.08 -3.11 -20.07
C SER A 209 -2.81 -2.84 -21.40
N ASP A 210 -3.16 -3.91 -22.10
CA ASP A 210 -3.99 -3.88 -23.29
C ASP A 210 -5.47 -3.91 -22.92
N ARG A 211 -5.84 -4.83 -22.03
CA ARG A 211 -7.19 -4.98 -21.50
C ARG A 211 -7.20 -5.08 -19.99
N VAL A 212 -8.34 -4.82 -19.39
CA VAL A 212 -8.56 -4.96 -17.96
C VAL A 212 -9.89 -5.68 -17.67
N THR A 213 -9.84 -6.68 -16.80
CA THR A 213 -11.04 -7.29 -16.21
C THR A 213 -11.24 -6.74 -14.80
N VAL A 214 -12.42 -6.17 -14.55
CA VAL A 214 -12.78 -5.66 -13.23
C VAL A 214 -13.47 -6.74 -12.42
N ILE A 215 -12.95 -7.03 -11.23
CA ILE A 215 -13.56 -7.95 -10.25
C ILE A 215 -14.08 -7.16 -9.05
N ARG A 216 -15.33 -7.43 -8.69
CA ARG A 216 -15.96 -6.84 -7.51
C ARG A 216 -16.79 -7.88 -6.76
N ARG A 217 -16.51 -8.01 -5.45
CA ARG A 217 -17.22 -8.95 -4.55
C ARG A 217 -17.30 -10.37 -5.12
N GLY A 218 -16.18 -10.87 -5.61
CA GLY A 218 -16.08 -12.23 -6.15
C GLY A 218 -16.67 -12.44 -7.54
N LYS A 219 -17.10 -11.39 -8.25
CA LYS A 219 -17.69 -11.49 -9.61
C LYS A 219 -16.91 -10.68 -10.62
N SER A 220 -16.77 -11.18 -11.84
CA SER A 220 -16.30 -10.38 -12.98
C SER A 220 -17.42 -9.41 -13.39
N ILE A 221 -17.12 -8.13 -13.41
CA ILE A 221 -18.08 -7.07 -13.77
C ILE A 221 -18.05 -6.86 -15.28
N GLU A 222 -16.87 -6.52 -15.80
CA GLU A 222 -16.67 -6.26 -17.22
C GLU A 222 -15.19 -6.44 -17.59
N THR A 223 -14.93 -6.73 -18.87
CA THR A 223 -13.59 -6.71 -19.46
C THR A 223 -13.58 -5.65 -20.56
N VAL A 224 -12.70 -4.66 -20.44
CA VAL A 224 -12.62 -3.54 -21.38
C VAL A 224 -11.21 -3.38 -21.95
N GLU A 225 -11.11 -2.87 -23.18
CA GLU A 225 -9.83 -2.40 -23.76
C GLU A 225 -9.42 -1.10 -23.06
N ILE A 226 -8.16 -0.97 -22.70
CA ILE A 226 -7.69 0.16 -21.89
C ILE A 226 -7.81 1.52 -22.59
N GLY A 227 -7.73 1.55 -23.92
CA GLY A 227 -7.93 2.75 -24.74
C GLY A 227 -9.35 3.30 -24.74
N GLY A 228 -10.33 2.47 -24.36
CA GLY A 228 -11.77 2.82 -24.38
C GLY A 228 -12.35 3.25 -23.03
N ALA A 229 -11.60 3.14 -21.92
CA ALA A 229 -12.07 3.46 -20.57
C ALA A 229 -11.24 4.58 -19.93
N THR A 230 -11.86 5.48 -19.18
CA THR A 230 -11.16 6.48 -18.35
C THR A 230 -10.81 5.89 -16.97
N ASN A 231 -9.92 6.57 -16.21
CA ASN A 231 -9.66 6.18 -14.81
C ASN A 231 -10.94 6.24 -13.98
N GLN A 232 -11.82 7.21 -14.29
CA GLN A 232 -13.11 7.34 -13.64
C GLN A 232 -14.00 6.12 -13.88
N ASP A 233 -14.11 5.67 -15.14
CA ASP A 233 -14.92 4.50 -15.50
C ASP A 233 -14.41 3.23 -14.77
N LEU A 234 -13.10 3.02 -14.77
CA LEU A 234 -12.48 1.87 -14.10
C LEU A 234 -12.72 1.90 -12.59
N ALA A 235 -12.58 3.07 -11.96
CA ALA A 235 -12.84 3.23 -10.53
C ALA A 235 -14.33 3.01 -10.19
N GLU A 236 -15.25 3.51 -11.01
CA GLU A 236 -16.68 3.30 -10.81
C GLU A 236 -17.09 1.83 -10.97
N MET A 237 -16.54 1.12 -11.96
CA MET A 237 -16.74 -0.32 -12.11
C MET A 237 -16.20 -1.08 -10.87
N MET A 238 -15.02 -0.68 -10.35
CA MET A 238 -14.38 -1.32 -9.21
C MET A 238 -15.17 -1.14 -7.92
N VAL A 239 -15.61 0.09 -7.63
CA VAL A 239 -16.30 0.45 -6.37
C VAL A 239 -17.83 0.17 -6.49
N GLY A 240 -18.40 0.32 -7.69
CA GLY A 240 -19.82 0.12 -7.98
C GLY A 240 -20.71 1.33 -7.70
N ARG A 241 -20.11 2.48 -7.55
CA ARG A 241 -20.75 3.81 -7.47
C ARG A 241 -19.81 4.85 -8.04
N SER A 242 -20.31 6.02 -8.30
CA SER A 242 -19.44 7.14 -8.66
C SER A 242 -18.44 7.43 -7.54
N VAL A 243 -17.18 7.65 -7.90
CA VAL A 243 -16.07 7.99 -7.01
C VAL A 243 -15.42 9.27 -7.48
N SER A 244 -14.94 10.08 -6.55
CA SER A 244 -14.19 11.29 -6.86
C SER A 244 -12.74 11.11 -6.45
N PHE A 245 -11.81 11.23 -7.41
CA PHE A 245 -10.37 11.27 -7.12
C PHE A 245 -9.95 12.59 -6.49
N LYS A 246 -10.73 13.66 -6.73
CA LYS A 246 -10.49 14.96 -6.12
C LYS A 246 -11.37 15.10 -4.89
N THR A 247 -10.73 15.31 -3.75
CA THR A 247 -11.46 15.57 -2.51
C THR A 247 -12.08 16.97 -2.56
N GLU A 248 -13.40 17.04 -2.49
CA GLU A 248 -14.08 18.31 -2.36
C GLU A 248 -13.78 18.91 -0.98
N LYS A 249 -13.15 20.07 -0.98
CA LYS A 249 -12.85 20.84 0.24
C LYS A 249 -13.15 22.32 0.00
N GLY A 250 -13.83 22.94 0.94
CA GLY A 250 -13.97 24.40 0.99
C GLY A 250 -12.64 25.08 1.37
N PRO A 251 -12.57 26.41 1.30
CA PRO A 251 -11.40 27.13 1.80
C PRO A 251 -11.20 26.86 3.29
N SER A 252 -9.94 26.65 3.70
CA SER A 252 -9.60 26.47 5.12
C SER A 252 -9.88 27.75 5.91
N GLN A 253 -10.19 27.59 7.19
CA GLN A 253 -10.41 28.69 8.13
C GLN A 253 -9.45 28.54 9.33
N PRO A 254 -8.14 28.81 9.14
CA PRO A 254 -7.15 28.65 10.20
C PRO A 254 -7.45 29.60 11.37
N LYS A 255 -7.43 29.06 12.59
CA LYS A 255 -7.66 29.77 13.85
C LYS A 255 -6.38 29.81 14.69
N GLU A 256 -6.50 29.53 15.99
CA GLU A 256 -5.35 29.47 16.91
C GLU A 256 -4.34 28.37 16.55
N VAL A 257 -3.08 28.57 16.96
CA VAL A 257 -2.01 27.57 16.83
C VAL A 257 -2.27 26.43 17.82
N VAL A 258 -2.39 25.22 17.28
CA VAL A 258 -2.58 23.99 18.07
C VAL A 258 -1.27 23.26 18.28
N LEU A 259 -0.42 23.15 17.25
CA LEU A 259 0.91 22.57 17.34
C LEU A 259 1.95 23.62 16.97
N SER A 260 2.95 23.83 17.83
CA SER A 260 4.15 24.64 17.55
C SER A 260 5.39 23.83 17.81
N ILE A 261 6.26 23.74 16.82
CA ILE A 261 7.56 23.05 16.88
C ILE A 261 8.62 24.11 16.60
N GLU A 262 9.62 24.22 17.50
CA GLU A 262 10.67 25.23 17.40
C GLU A 262 12.05 24.57 17.51
N ASN A 263 12.87 24.70 16.46
CA ASN A 263 14.27 24.25 16.40
C ASN A 263 14.48 22.80 16.86
N LEU A 264 13.58 21.92 16.45
CA LEU A 264 13.54 20.52 16.90
C LEU A 264 14.69 19.71 16.32
N VAL A 265 15.39 18.98 17.20
CA VAL A 265 16.39 17.98 16.83
C VAL A 265 16.02 16.64 17.44
N VAL A 266 15.91 15.62 16.59
CA VAL A 266 15.59 14.24 16.99
C VAL A 266 16.59 13.28 16.35
N ASN A 267 17.12 12.35 17.12
CA ASN A 267 18.05 11.35 16.60
C ASN A 267 17.31 10.07 16.19
N GLU A 268 17.80 9.41 15.15
CA GLU A 268 17.46 8.02 14.85
C GLU A 268 18.07 7.04 15.88
N ASN A 269 17.79 5.73 15.73
CA ASN A 269 18.23 4.70 16.69
C ASN A 269 19.76 4.57 16.78
N ARG A 270 20.49 4.91 15.70
CA ARG A 270 21.96 4.91 15.65
C ARG A 270 22.60 6.18 16.25
N GLY A 271 21.78 7.12 16.75
CA GLY A 271 22.25 8.35 17.37
C GLY A 271 22.55 9.49 16.39
N VAL A 272 22.34 9.30 15.09
CA VAL A 272 22.48 10.34 14.06
C VAL A 272 21.22 11.22 14.04
N PRO A 273 21.34 12.56 13.88
CA PRO A 273 20.17 13.42 13.75
C PRO A 273 19.36 13.11 12.49
N ALA A 274 18.11 12.65 12.68
CA ALA A 274 17.11 12.46 11.63
C ALA A 274 16.25 13.71 11.40
N VAL A 275 15.93 14.45 12.47
CA VAL A 275 15.32 15.78 12.41
C VAL A 275 16.35 16.82 12.84
N LYS A 276 16.55 17.85 12.00
CA LYS A 276 17.67 18.79 12.11
C LYS A 276 17.18 20.23 12.13
N ASN A 277 16.97 20.78 13.35
CA ASN A 277 16.54 22.17 13.55
C ASN A 277 15.23 22.52 12.82
N LEU A 278 14.24 21.61 12.91
CA LEU A 278 12.94 21.75 12.24
C LEU A 278 12.00 22.64 13.05
N SER A 279 11.37 23.58 12.36
CA SER A 279 10.30 24.41 12.92
C SER A 279 9.04 24.32 12.05
N LEU A 280 7.87 24.18 12.69
CA LEU A 280 6.58 24.04 12.01
C LEU A 280 5.45 24.47 12.93
N GLU A 281 4.47 25.19 12.40
CA GLU A 281 3.22 25.51 13.09
C GLU A 281 2.03 24.90 12.35
N LEU A 282 1.04 24.43 13.12
CA LEU A 282 -0.23 23.92 12.63
C LEU A 282 -1.37 24.56 13.43
N ARG A 283 -2.38 25.05 12.72
CA ARG A 283 -3.52 25.78 13.29
C ARG A 283 -4.79 24.92 13.30
N ALA A 284 -5.69 25.24 14.19
CA ALA A 284 -7.05 24.71 14.16
C ALA A 284 -7.75 25.10 12.85
N GLY A 285 -8.49 24.17 12.23
CA GLY A 285 -9.19 24.39 10.96
C GLY A 285 -8.30 24.35 9.71
N GLU A 286 -7.10 23.75 9.81
CA GLU A 286 -6.25 23.48 8.64
C GLU A 286 -5.71 22.06 8.60
N VAL A 287 -5.41 21.60 7.38
CA VAL A 287 -4.62 20.39 7.12
C VAL A 287 -3.25 20.81 6.65
N VAL A 288 -2.20 20.42 7.38
CA VAL A 288 -0.80 20.53 6.91
C VAL A 288 -0.31 19.17 6.49
N GLY A 289 0.06 19.05 5.21
CA GLY A 289 0.71 17.87 4.66
C GLY A 289 2.23 17.93 4.80
N ILE A 290 2.87 16.83 5.17
CA ILE A 290 4.33 16.68 5.09
C ILE A 290 4.65 15.79 3.89
N ALA A 291 5.27 16.37 2.87
CA ALA A 291 5.79 15.67 1.70
C ALA A 291 7.29 15.40 1.87
N GLY A 292 7.74 14.20 1.53
CA GLY A 292 9.17 13.84 1.61
C GLY A 292 9.39 12.38 1.23
N ILE A 293 10.63 12.02 0.90
CA ILE A 293 11.04 10.64 0.63
C ILE A 293 11.21 9.91 1.97
N ASP A 294 10.92 8.62 2.01
CA ASP A 294 11.11 7.79 3.19
C ASP A 294 12.55 7.93 3.75
N GLY A 295 12.66 7.96 5.08
CA GLY A 295 13.95 8.16 5.76
C GLY A 295 14.39 9.62 5.92
N ASN A 296 13.60 10.61 5.51
CA ASN A 296 13.93 12.04 5.69
C ASN A 296 13.52 12.61 7.05
N GLY A 297 13.19 11.77 8.05
CA GLY A 297 12.91 12.19 9.42
C GLY A 297 11.43 12.34 9.77
N GLN A 298 10.50 11.98 8.87
CA GLN A 298 9.06 12.07 9.10
C GLN A 298 8.62 11.20 10.29
N SER A 299 9.04 9.93 10.31
CA SER A 299 8.70 8.98 11.37
C SER A 299 9.25 9.43 12.73
N GLU A 300 10.49 9.94 12.77
CA GLU A 300 11.11 10.48 13.98
C GLU A 300 10.40 11.73 14.48
N LEU A 301 9.96 12.61 13.58
CA LEU A 301 9.17 13.79 13.91
C LEU A 301 7.84 13.40 14.59
N ILE A 302 7.08 12.48 13.98
CA ILE A 302 5.80 12.02 14.54
C ILE A 302 6.01 11.32 15.88
N GLN A 303 7.02 10.45 15.99
CA GLN A 303 7.35 9.78 17.25
C GLN A 303 7.76 10.76 18.35
N ALA A 304 8.43 11.87 18.00
CA ALA A 304 8.76 12.91 18.96
C ALA A 304 7.53 13.68 19.45
N ILE A 305 6.61 14.06 18.53
CA ILE A 305 5.35 14.75 18.87
C ILE A 305 4.47 13.87 19.77
N THR A 306 4.44 12.56 19.52
CA THR A 306 3.61 11.59 20.26
C THR A 306 4.28 11.05 21.54
N GLY A 307 5.54 11.47 21.84
CA GLY A 307 6.29 11.05 23.02
C GLY A 307 6.87 9.65 22.93
N LEU A 308 6.84 9.02 21.75
CA LEU A 308 7.41 7.69 21.49
C LEU A 308 8.94 7.74 21.30
N ARG A 309 9.50 8.94 21.05
CA ARG A 309 10.93 9.15 20.84
C ARG A 309 11.43 10.37 21.64
N LYS A 310 12.63 10.23 22.19
CA LYS A 310 13.27 11.33 22.94
C LYS A 310 13.73 12.44 22.01
N VAL A 311 13.42 13.67 22.37
CA VAL A 311 13.88 14.89 21.73
C VAL A 311 15.30 15.20 22.25
N LYS A 312 16.23 15.54 21.34
CA LYS A 312 17.58 15.95 21.70
C LYS A 312 17.64 17.42 22.11
N SER A 313 16.97 18.28 21.35
CA SER A 313 16.84 19.71 21.64
C SER A 313 15.65 20.30 20.88
N GLY A 314 15.25 21.51 21.23
CA GLY A 314 14.07 22.18 20.67
C GLY A 314 12.85 22.04 21.58
N SER A 315 11.71 22.54 21.13
CA SER A 315 10.46 22.60 21.86
C SER A 315 9.32 22.08 20.99
N ILE A 316 8.39 21.37 21.59
CA ILE A 316 7.11 20.96 20.98
C ILE A 316 5.99 21.37 21.92
N LYS A 317 5.13 22.27 21.46
CA LYS A 317 3.99 22.77 22.27
C LYS A 317 2.67 22.36 21.60
N ILE A 318 1.74 21.84 22.40
CA ILE A 318 0.36 21.57 21.99
C ILE A 318 -0.54 22.49 22.79
N LYS A 319 -1.29 23.36 22.08
CA LYS A 319 -2.10 24.44 22.68
C LYS A 319 -1.30 25.25 23.72
N GLY A 320 -0.06 25.60 23.35
CA GLY A 320 0.86 26.39 24.18
C GLY A 320 1.53 25.63 25.34
N LYS A 321 1.23 24.35 25.56
CA LYS A 321 1.81 23.54 26.63
C LYS A 321 2.95 22.70 26.08
N GLU A 322 4.13 22.76 26.73
CA GLU A 322 5.28 21.94 26.36
C GLU A 322 4.99 20.44 26.58
N VAL A 323 5.34 19.63 25.57
CA VAL A 323 5.11 18.17 25.60
C VAL A 323 6.40 17.35 25.57
N VAL A 324 7.56 17.96 25.35
CA VAL A 324 8.84 17.25 25.35
C VAL A 324 9.06 16.58 26.71
N GLY A 325 9.34 15.28 26.68
CA GLY A 325 9.57 14.47 27.88
C GLY A 325 8.28 13.93 28.54
N LEU A 326 7.10 14.28 28.06
CA LEU A 326 5.86 13.65 28.51
C LEU A 326 5.75 12.21 27.95
N ARG A 327 5.02 11.37 28.70
CA ARG A 327 4.73 9.99 28.25
C ARG A 327 3.63 10.01 27.18
N PRO A 328 3.59 9.04 26.24
CA PRO A 328 2.56 8.97 25.20
C PRO A 328 1.13 9.14 25.71
N ARG A 329 0.77 8.48 26.82
CA ARG A 329 -0.57 8.57 27.41
C ARG A 329 -0.91 10.01 27.85
N GLN A 330 0.06 10.75 28.41
CA GLN A 330 -0.18 12.14 28.83
C GLN A 330 -0.46 13.04 27.63
N ILE A 331 0.26 12.81 26.51
CA ILE A 331 0.03 13.53 25.24
C ILE A 331 -1.33 13.14 24.66
N THR A 332 -1.65 11.85 24.65
CA THR A 332 -2.96 11.35 24.19
C THR A 332 -4.13 11.97 25.00
N GLU A 333 -3.96 12.13 26.31
CA GLU A 333 -4.96 12.77 27.20
C GLU A 333 -5.07 14.29 26.98
N MET A 334 -4.10 14.93 26.32
CA MET A 334 -4.18 16.31 25.84
C MET A 334 -4.97 16.47 24.54
N LYS A 335 -5.80 15.49 24.19
CA LYS A 335 -6.60 15.47 22.97
C LYS A 335 -5.74 15.40 21.69
N VAL A 336 -4.73 14.56 21.68
CA VAL A 336 -3.96 14.19 20.48
C VAL A 336 -4.43 12.84 20.01
N GLY A 337 -4.89 12.76 18.76
CA GLY A 337 -5.16 11.52 18.02
C GLY A 337 -3.97 11.17 17.14
N HIS A 338 -3.64 9.89 17.05
CA HIS A 338 -2.52 9.42 16.22
C HIS A 338 -2.88 8.15 15.45
N VAL A 339 -2.96 8.27 14.14
CA VAL A 339 -3.06 7.15 13.20
C VAL A 339 -1.64 6.82 12.74
N PRO A 340 -1.07 5.66 13.13
CA PRO A 340 0.32 5.33 12.85
C PRO A 340 0.53 4.90 11.40
N GLU A 341 1.79 4.93 10.96
CA GLU A 341 2.20 4.53 9.61
C GLU A 341 1.97 3.03 9.36
N ASP A 342 2.39 2.18 10.29
CA ASP A 342 2.18 0.73 10.20
C ASP A 342 1.01 0.30 11.09
N ARG A 343 -0.13 0.03 10.44
CA ARG A 343 -1.36 -0.40 11.11
C ARG A 343 -1.24 -1.75 11.80
N HIS A 344 -0.34 -2.64 11.34
CA HIS A 344 -0.16 -3.98 11.91
C HIS A 344 0.79 -3.99 13.10
N ARG A 345 1.84 -3.17 13.05
CA ARG A 345 2.84 -3.10 14.12
C ARG A 345 2.44 -2.15 15.24
N ASP A 346 1.91 -0.99 14.87
CA ASP A 346 1.71 0.12 15.80
C ASP A 346 0.21 0.51 15.96
N GLY A 347 -0.66 0.06 15.04
CA GLY A 347 -2.06 0.46 14.98
C GLY A 347 -3.03 -0.48 15.68
N LEU A 348 -2.92 -1.79 15.46
CA LEU A 348 -3.83 -2.81 15.94
C LEU A 348 -3.09 -3.97 16.59
N VAL A 349 -3.72 -4.59 17.56
CA VAL A 349 -3.32 -5.92 18.08
C VAL A 349 -4.15 -6.94 17.29
N LEU A 350 -3.55 -7.55 16.27
CA LEU A 350 -4.25 -8.33 15.23
C LEU A 350 -5.04 -9.53 15.77
N ASP A 351 -4.54 -10.17 16.83
CA ASP A 351 -5.19 -11.34 17.47
C ASP A 351 -6.29 -10.97 18.47
N MET A 352 -6.37 -9.70 18.90
CA MET A 352 -7.45 -9.20 19.76
C MET A 352 -8.71 -8.90 18.95
N MET A 353 -9.86 -8.94 19.62
CA MET A 353 -11.14 -8.58 19.02
C MET A 353 -11.16 -7.15 18.50
N ILE A 354 -11.99 -6.87 17.51
CA ILE A 354 -12.21 -5.51 17.00
C ILE A 354 -12.67 -4.60 18.14
N SER A 355 -13.60 -5.06 18.98
CA SER A 355 -14.10 -4.30 20.13
C SER A 355 -13.01 -3.92 21.12
N GLU A 356 -12.07 -4.80 21.39
CA GLU A 356 -10.93 -4.53 22.27
C GLU A 356 -9.96 -3.52 21.63
N ASN A 357 -9.68 -3.66 20.32
CA ASN A 357 -8.86 -2.71 19.59
C ASN A 357 -9.46 -1.30 19.55
N ILE A 358 -10.77 -1.17 19.37
CA ILE A 358 -11.48 0.12 19.39
C ILE A 358 -11.41 0.74 20.80
N ALA A 359 -11.55 -0.05 21.86
CA ALA A 359 -11.49 0.44 23.24
C ALA A 359 -10.06 0.71 23.73
N LEU A 360 -9.00 0.30 23.00
CA LEU A 360 -7.62 0.23 23.48
C LEU A 360 -7.07 1.55 24.05
N GLN A 361 -7.51 2.69 23.55
CA GLN A 361 -7.07 4.02 24.01
C GLN A 361 -7.92 4.58 25.16
N THR A 362 -9.11 3.98 25.42
CA THR A 362 -10.10 4.53 26.35
C THR A 362 -10.59 3.52 27.38
N TYR A 363 -10.10 2.28 27.34
CA TYR A 363 -10.57 1.16 28.17
C TYR A 363 -10.65 1.47 29.67
N TYR A 364 -9.79 2.34 30.17
CA TYR A 364 -9.70 2.72 31.59
C TYR A 364 -10.69 3.80 32.02
N LYS A 365 -11.45 4.39 31.07
CA LYS A 365 -12.45 5.44 31.34
C LYS A 365 -13.83 4.82 31.53
N GLU A 366 -14.67 5.46 32.35
CA GLU A 366 -16.10 5.15 32.37
C GLU A 366 -16.74 5.53 31.02
N PRO A 367 -17.70 4.76 30.50
CA PRO A 367 -18.33 3.59 31.12
C PRO A 367 -17.64 2.25 30.77
N LEU A 368 -16.47 2.24 30.09
CA LEU A 368 -15.78 1.02 29.63
C LEU A 368 -15.10 0.28 30.78
N SER A 369 -14.75 0.98 31.85
CA SER A 369 -14.19 0.42 33.09
C SER A 369 -14.72 1.16 34.31
N LYS A 370 -14.87 0.43 35.41
CA LYS A 370 -15.19 0.98 36.71
C LYS A 370 -14.36 0.29 37.79
N ASN A 371 -13.68 1.09 38.62
CA ASN A 371 -12.79 0.61 39.69
C ASN A 371 -11.73 -0.38 39.20
N GLY A 372 -11.20 -0.22 37.98
CA GLY A 372 -10.20 -1.12 37.39
C GLY A 372 -10.75 -2.41 36.78
N ILE A 373 -12.06 -2.61 36.79
CA ILE A 373 -12.73 -3.77 36.20
C ILE A 373 -13.34 -3.35 34.85
N LEU A 374 -12.99 -4.07 33.78
CA LEU A 374 -13.52 -3.84 32.43
C LEU A 374 -14.99 -4.28 32.34
N ASN A 375 -15.78 -3.47 31.64
CA ASN A 375 -17.18 -3.75 31.35
C ASN A 375 -17.31 -4.17 29.87
N TYR A 376 -17.14 -5.48 29.60
CA TYR A 376 -17.20 -6.01 28.25
C TYR A 376 -18.52 -5.73 27.50
N PRO A 377 -19.70 -5.81 28.10
CA PRO A 377 -20.94 -5.38 27.45
C PRO A 377 -20.89 -3.95 26.92
N ASN A 378 -20.34 -3.01 27.70
CA ASN A 378 -20.20 -1.61 27.29
C ASN A 378 -19.14 -1.46 26.20
N ILE A 379 -18.03 -2.19 26.28
CA ILE A 379 -16.97 -2.22 25.23
C ILE A 379 -17.56 -2.72 23.93
N THR A 380 -18.35 -3.79 23.94
CA THR A 380 -19.00 -4.35 22.75
C THR A 380 -20.00 -3.36 22.14
N SER A 381 -20.85 -2.74 22.97
CA SER A 381 -21.83 -1.75 22.49
C SER A 381 -21.15 -0.50 21.92
N TYR A 382 -20.09 -0.05 22.56
CA TYR A 382 -19.27 1.09 22.08
C TYR A 382 -18.63 0.76 20.72
N ALA A 383 -18.06 -0.43 20.57
CA ALA A 383 -17.46 -0.85 19.32
C ALA A 383 -18.50 -0.96 18.19
N LYS A 384 -19.66 -1.54 18.44
CA LYS A 384 -20.76 -1.59 17.45
C LYS A 384 -21.15 -0.22 16.95
N LYS A 385 -21.34 0.75 17.87
CA LYS A 385 -21.64 2.13 17.50
C LYS A 385 -20.59 2.71 16.57
N LEU A 386 -19.30 2.57 16.89
CA LEU A 386 -18.22 3.11 16.07
C LEU A 386 -18.06 2.37 14.73
N MET A 387 -18.26 1.07 14.72
CA MET A 387 -18.24 0.29 13.47
C MET A 387 -19.32 0.75 12.49
N GLU A 388 -20.53 1.07 12.99
CA GLU A 388 -21.62 1.61 12.17
C GLU A 388 -21.29 3.05 11.68
N GLU A 389 -20.86 3.92 12.58
CA GLU A 389 -20.59 5.33 12.28
C GLU A 389 -19.45 5.51 11.28
N PHE A 390 -18.42 4.63 11.34
CA PHE A 390 -17.24 4.71 10.50
C PHE A 390 -17.24 3.67 9.35
N ASP A 391 -18.37 3.01 9.08
CA ASP A 391 -18.49 1.97 8.03
C ASP A 391 -17.39 0.91 8.12
N VAL A 392 -17.09 0.43 9.33
CA VAL A 392 -16.16 -0.70 9.55
C VAL A 392 -16.92 -2.00 9.34
N ARG A 393 -16.63 -2.68 8.25
CA ARG A 393 -17.36 -3.91 7.85
C ARG A 393 -16.65 -5.14 8.36
N ALA A 394 -17.34 -5.91 9.19
CA ALA A 394 -16.91 -7.19 9.72
C ALA A 394 -18.12 -8.11 9.95
N ALA A 395 -17.86 -9.41 10.18
CA ALA A 395 -18.92 -10.35 10.55
C ALA A 395 -19.52 -10.01 11.93
N SER A 396 -18.68 -9.56 12.86
CA SER A 396 -19.10 -9.01 14.17
C SER A 396 -17.94 -8.26 14.83
N GLU A 397 -18.22 -7.54 15.90
CA GLU A 397 -17.23 -6.81 16.71
C GLU A 397 -16.33 -7.72 17.57
N VAL A 398 -16.69 -9.00 17.71
CA VAL A 398 -15.93 -9.97 18.51
C VAL A 398 -14.97 -10.83 17.68
N VAL A 399 -14.91 -10.64 16.36
CA VAL A 399 -13.89 -11.32 15.55
C VAL A 399 -12.53 -10.64 15.72
N PRO A 400 -11.41 -11.39 15.59
CA PRO A 400 -10.07 -10.81 15.66
C PRO A 400 -9.84 -9.75 14.55
N ALA A 401 -9.09 -8.69 14.87
CA ALA A 401 -8.81 -7.59 13.93
C ALA A 401 -8.09 -8.05 12.65
N LYS A 402 -7.35 -9.15 12.68
CA LYS A 402 -6.74 -9.77 11.49
C LYS A 402 -7.75 -10.26 10.45
N ALA A 403 -9.01 -10.46 10.81
CA ALA A 403 -10.06 -10.85 9.88
C ALA A 403 -10.59 -9.68 9.03
N LEU A 404 -10.23 -8.44 9.38
CA LEU A 404 -10.60 -7.25 8.62
C LEU A 404 -9.73 -7.11 7.37
N SER A 405 -10.31 -6.60 6.28
CA SER A 405 -9.53 -6.07 5.16
C SER A 405 -8.72 -4.84 5.59
N GLY A 406 -7.63 -4.53 4.87
CA GLY A 406 -6.77 -3.38 5.18
C GLY A 406 -7.54 -2.06 5.30
N GLY A 407 -8.53 -1.81 4.42
CA GLY A 407 -9.40 -0.64 4.50
C GLY A 407 -10.25 -0.61 5.77
N ASN A 408 -10.81 -1.74 6.19
CA ASN A 408 -11.59 -1.81 7.43
C ASN A 408 -10.71 -1.72 8.69
N GLN A 409 -9.48 -2.26 8.64
CA GLN A 409 -8.48 -2.06 9.70
C GLN A 409 -8.17 -0.57 9.89
N GLN A 410 -7.92 0.14 8.79
CA GLN A 410 -7.63 1.57 8.83
C GLN A 410 -8.82 2.38 9.32
N LYS A 411 -10.04 2.07 8.87
CA LYS A 411 -11.28 2.69 9.37
C LYS A 411 -11.45 2.48 10.88
N ALA A 412 -11.15 1.29 11.41
CA ALA A 412 -11.23 1.00 12.83
C ALA A 412 -10.24 1.84 13.66
N ILE A 413 -8.99 2.03 13.15
CA ILE A 413 -8.00 2.90 13.80
C ILE A 413 -8.49 4.35 13.78
N ILE A 414 -8.94 4.85 12.63
CA ILE A 414 -9.45 6.21 12.46
C ILE A 414 -10.67 6.46 13.35
N ALA A 415 -11.60 5.50 13.43
CA ALA A 415 -12.76 5.56 14.32
C ALA A 415 -12.35 5.74 15.78
N ARG A 416 -11.40 4.91 16.25
CA ARG A 416 -10.86 5.00 17.61
C ARG A 416 -10.22 6.35 17.91
N GLU A 417 -9.46 6.89 16.97
CA GLU A 417 -8.73 8.15 17.19
C GLU A 417 -9.66 9.38 17.09
N ILE A 418 -10.62 9.39 16.16
CA ILE A 418 -11.56 10.53 15.97
C ILE A 418 -12.64 10.59 17.04
N ASP A 419 -13.21 9.44 17.49
CA ASP A 419 -14.26 9.43 18.52
C ASP A 419 -13.80 10.04 19.87
N ARG A 420 -12.48 10.11 20.08
CA ARG A 420 -11.89 10.76 21.24
C ARG A 420 -11.94 12.30 21.17
N ASP A 421 -12.48 12.87 20.10
CA ASP A 421 -12.58 14.31 19.84
C ASP A 421 -11.22 15.03 19.97
N PRO A 422 -10.19 14.66 19.15
CA PRO A 422 -8.88 15.25 19.25
C PRO A 422 -8.89 16.72 18.81
N ASP A 423 -8.06 17.57 19.45
CA ASP A 423 -7.77 18.93 18.97
C ASP A 423 -6.68 18.90 17.89
N LEU A 424 -5.76 17.93 17.99
CA LEU A 424 -4.70 17.63 17.02
C LEU A 424 -4.84 16.19 16.57
N LEU A 425 -5.07 15.99 15.27
CA LEU A 425 -5.10 14.67 14.64
C LEU A 425 -3.85 14.50 13.76
N ILE A 426 -2.99 13.55 14.10
CA ILE A 426 -1.79 13.20 13.35
C ILE A 426 -2.08 11.92 12.58
N VAL A 427 -1.85 11.92 11.28
CA VAL A 427 -2.20 10.80 10.40
C VAL A 427 -1.01 10.48 9.50
N SER A 428 -0.41 9.33 9.69
CA SER A 428 0.75 8.88 8.92
C SER A 428 0.35 7.79 7.93
N GLN A 429 0.65 7.99 6.64
CA GLN A 429 0.38 7.05 5.54
C GLN A 429 -1.06 6.49 5.57
N PRO A 430 -2.10 7.35 5.68
CA PRO A 430 -3.46 6.90 5.98
C PRO A 430 -4.07 5.99 4.92
N THR A 431 -3.59 6.08 3.68
CA THR A 431 -4.17 5.36 2.54
C THR A 431 -3.27 4.27 1.97
N ARG A 432 -2.09 4.04 2.57
CA ARG A 432 -1.11 3.07 2.08
C ARG A 432 -1.69 1.66 1.95
N GLY A 433 -1.68 1.13 0.70
CA GLY A 433 -2.17 -0.20 0.37
C GLY A 433 -3.70 -0.36 0.53
N LEU A 434 -4.45 0.73 0.39
CA LEU A 434 -5.91 0.72 0.40
C LEU A 434 -6.49 0.84 -1.00
N ASP A 435 -7.73 0.41 -1.15
CA ASP A 435 -8.49 0.59 -2.36
C ASP A 435 -9.06 2.01 -2.48
N VAL A 436 -9.47 2.39 -3.70
CA VAL A 436 -9.97 3.74 -4.02
C VAL A 436 -11.17 4.14 -3.15
N GLY A 437 -12.06 3.20 -2.85
CA GLY A 437 -13.24 3.47 -2.01
C GLY A 437 -12.87 3.81 -0.56
N ALA A 438 -11.87 3.11 -0.01
CA ALA A 438 -11.35 3.40 1.34
C ALA A 438 -10.56 4.71 1.35
N ILE A 439 -9.78 5.01 0.31
CA ILE A 439 -9.04 6.28 0.15
C ILE A 439 -10.01 7.46 0.17
N GLU A 440 -11.04 7.44 -0.68
CA GLU A 440 -12.05 8.49 -0.76
C GLU A 440 -12.72 8.73 0.61
N TYR A 441 -13.08 7.64 1.30
CA TYR A 441 -13.70 7.72 2.62
C TYR A 441 -12.78 8.42 3.64
N ILE A 442 -11.51 8.02 3.68
CA ILE A 442 -10.53 8.57 4.63
C ILE A 442 -10.29 10.06 4.35
N HIS A 443 -10.07 10.44 3.09
CA HIS A 443 -9.87 11.83 2.71
C HIS A 443 -11.06 12.70 3.13
N LYS A 444 -12.30 12.28 2.83
CA LYS A 444 -13.51 12.98 3.27
C LYS A 444 -13.55 13.14 4.78
N ARG A 445 -13.15 12.11 5.54
CA ARG A 445 -13.15 12.17 7.00
C ARG A 445 -12.12 13.15 7.54
N LEU A 446 -10.90 13.19 6.96
CA LEU A 446 -9.87 14.16 7.35
C LEU A 446 -10.31 15.61 7.09
N ILE A 447 -10.92 15.87 5.93
CA ILE A 447 -11.47 17.19 5.62
C ILE A 447 -12.62 17.56 6.58
N GLN A 448 -13.47 16.61 6.94
CA GLN A 448 -14.54 16.83 7.92
C GLN A 448 -13.98 17.23 9.29
N GLU A 449 -12.90 16.57 9.76
CA GLU A 449 -12.24 16.95 11.02
C GLU A 449 -11.64 18.36 10.94
N ARG A 450 -11.01 18.74 9.81
CA ARG A 450 -10.56 20.10 9.55
C ARG A 450 -11.72 21.11 9.65
N ASP A 451 -12.81 20.82 8.97
CA ASP A 451 -13.99 21.70 8.91
C ASP A 451 -14.68 21.82 10.28
N ASN A 452 -14.58 20.79 11.13
CA ASN A 452 -14.96 20.82 12.54
C ASN A 452 -14.00 21.65 13.41
N GLY A 453 -12.99 22.29 12.81
CA GLY A 453 -12.04 23.16 13.51
C GLY A 453 -10.88 22.42 14.18
N LYS A 454 -10.60 21.16 13.80
CA LYS A 454 -9.44 20.41 14.29
C LYS A 454 -8.18 20.78 13.51
N ALA A 455 -7.03 20.63 14.13
CA ALA A 455 -5.73 20.69 13.46
C ALA A 455 -5.37 19.29 12.94
N VAL A 456 -5.10 19.14 11.64
CA VAL A 456 -4.81 17.85 11.03
C VAL A 456 -3.42 17.86 10.41
N LEU A 457 -2.52 16.99 10.88
CA LEU A 457 -1.18 16.78 10.31
C LEU A 457 -1.19 15.49 9.53
N VAL A 458 -1.00 15.56 8.22
CA VAL A 458 -0.95 14.39 7.32
C VAL A 458 0.50 14.17 6.86
N VAL A 459 1.01 12.97 7.02
CA VAL A 459 2.30 12.55 6.46
C VAL A 459 2.04 11.48 5.43
N SER A 460 2.42 11.70 4.18
CA SER A 460 2.27 10.72 3.12
C SER A 460 3.42 10.79 2.11
N PHE A 461 3.79 9.62 1.57
CA PHE A 461 4.71 9.51 0.44
C PHE A 461 3.98 9.65 -0.90
N GLU A 462 2.65 9.54 -0.90
CA GLU A 462 1.80 9.71 -2.08
C GLU A 462 1.51 11.20 -2.29
N LEU A 463 2.15 11.80 -3.31
CA LEU A 463 1.97 13.23 -3.60
C LEU A 463 0.53 13.60 -3.97
N ASP A 464 -0.21 12.68 -4.58
CA ASP A 464 -1.63 12.88 -4.87
C ASP A 464 -2.45 13.04 -3.60
N GLU A 465 -2.18 12.25 -2.57
CA GLU A 465 -2.84 12.38 -1.28
C GLU A 465 -2.53 13.75 -0.66
N ILE A 466 -1.24 14.12 -0.60
CA ILE A 466 -0.82 15.41 -0.04
C ILE A 466 -1.48 16.59 -0.78
N LEU A 467 -1.47 16.59 -2.12
CA LEU A 467 -2.09 17.65 -2.93
C LEU A 467 -3.62 17.70 -2.75
N ASN A 468 -4.28 16.56 -2.57
CA ASN A 468 -5.73 16.48 -2.46
C ASN A 468 -6.26 16.96 -1.10
N VAL A 469 -5.59 16.63 0.00
CA VAL A 469 -6.15 16.89 1.35
C VAL A 469 -5.56 18.11 2.03
N SER A 470 -4.33 18.53 1.70
CA SER A 470 -3.62 19.58 2.42
C SER A 470 -4.07 20.98 2.03
N ASP A 471 -4.09 21.90 2.99
CA ASP A 471 -4.21 23.34 2.76
C ASP A 471 -2.83 23.99 2.63
N ARG A 472 -1.84 23.48 3.37
CA ARG A 472 -0.41 23.82 3.23
C ARG A 472 0.42 22.53 3.20
N ILE A 473 1.52 22.56 2.46
CA ILE A 473 2.43 21.43 2.29
C ILE A 473 3.81 21.84 2.78
N ALA A 474 4.29 21.22 3.83
CA ALA A 474 5.67 21.34 4.30
C ALA A 474 6.51 20.24 3.64
N VAL A 475 7.51 20.61 2.85
CA VAL A 475 8.39 19.65 2.18
C VAL A 475 9.61 19.39 3.05
N ILE A 476 9.83 18.12 3.41
CA ILE A 476 10.97 17.71 4.22
C ILE A 476 12.03 17.02 3.36
N HIS A 477 13.29 17.43 3.56
CA HIS A 477 14.46 16.78 3.00
C HIS A 477 15.61 16.82 4.01
N ASP A 478 16.30 15.70 4.18
CA ASP A 478 17.44 15.55 5.12
C ASP A 478 17.14 16.13 6.52
N GLY A 479 15.94 15.86 7.03
CA GLY A 479 15.51 16.29 8.38
C GLY A 479 15.16 17.77 8.55
N LYS A 480 15.05 18.54 7.46
CA LYS A 480 14.73 19.97 7.47
C LYS A 480 13.55 20.28 6.59
N ILE A 481 12.77 21.30 6.94
CA ILE A 481 11.77 21.86 6.03
C ILE A 481 12.47 22.69 4.96
N GLN A 482 12.34 22.28 3.70
CA GLN A 482 12.90 22.99 2.55
C GLN A 482 12.02 24.16 2.11
N GLY A 483 10.71 24.04 2.31
CA GLY A 483 9.74 25.06 1.98
C GLY A 483 8.34 24.67 2.43
N ILE A 484 7.47 25.68 2.50
CA ILE A 484 6.03 25.49 2.73
C ILE A 484 5.31 26.10 1.54
N VAL A 485 4.54 25.30 0.84
CA VAL A 485 3.79 25.67 -0.36
C VAL A 485 2.30 25.34 -0.19
N THR A 486 1.45 25.81 -1.12
CA THR A 486 0.04 25.41 -1.15
C THR A 486 -0.24 24.54 -2.39
N PRO A 487 -1.28 23.69 -2.37
CA PRO A 487 -1.64 22.87 -3.53
C PRO A 487 -1.93 23.69 -4.80
N GLU A 488 -2.36 24.95 -4.64
CA GLU A 488 -2.69 25.86 -5.74
C GLU A 488 -1.42 26.46 -6.41
N THR A 489 -0.30 26.52 -5.66
CA THR A 489 0.94 27.18 -6.10
C THR A 489 2.04 26.17 -6.46
N THR A 490 1.75 24.86 -6.45
CA THR A 490 2.75 23.81 -6.72
C THR A 490 2.16 22.64 -7.49
N ASN A 491 3.03 21.77 -7.98
CA ASN A 491 2.68 20.54 -8.68
C ASN A 491 3.62 19.39 -8.26
N LYS A 492 3.33 18.17 -8.73
CA LYS A 492 4.13 16.97 -8.37
C LYS A 492 5.61 17.10 -8.74
N GLN A 493 5.94 17.77 -9.85
CA GLN A 493 7.33 17.90 -10.30
C GLN A 493 8.11 18.83 -9.38
N GLU A 494 7.52 19.97 -9.01
CA GLU A 494 8.12 20.92 -8.07
C GLU A 494 8.29 20.32 -6.68
N LEU A 495 7.26 19.62 -6.18
CA LEU A 495 7.38 18.88 -4.92
C LEU A 495 8.50 17.84 -4.99
N GLY A 496 8.63 17.11 -6.10
CA GLY A 496 9.70 16.15 -6.32
C GLY A 496 11.09 16.79 -6.27
N ILE A 497 11.27 17.98 -6.88
CA ILE A 497 12.53 18.76 -6.83
C ILE A 497 12.85 19.16 -5.39
N LEU A 498 11.89 19.72 -4.64
CA LEU A 498 12.07 20.11 -3.24
C LEU A 498 12.38 18.91 -2.35
N MET A 499 11.71 17.78 -2.56
CA MET A 499 11.96 16.52 -1.84
C MET A 499 13.35 15.94 -2.08
N ALA A 500 13.94 16.25 -3.25
CA ALA A 500 15.31 15.89 -3.58
C ALA A 500 16.37 16.92 -3.10
N GLY A 501 15.96 17.97 -2.37
CA GLY A 501 16.82 19.03 -1.90
C GLY A 501 17.16 20.11 -2.93
N GLY A 502 16.46 20.10 -4.07
CA GLY A 502 16.57 21.16 -5.08
C GLY A 502 15.82 22.44 -4.66
N GLN A 503 16.05 23.52 -5.41
CA GLN A 503 15.31 24.78 -5.26
C GLN A 503 14.40 24.95 -6.48
N VAL A 504 13.15 25.29 -6.25
CA VAL A 504 12.23 25.75 -7.29
C VAL A 504 12.62 27.19 -7.59
N LYS A 505 12.95 27.49 -8.86
CA LYS A 505 13.16 28.88 -9.28
C LYS A 505 11.82 29.60 -9.18
N GLU A 506 11.76 30.66 -8.36
CA GLU A 506 10.71 31.64 -8.50
C GLU A 506 10.80 32.19 -9.94
N GLU A 507 9.79 31.92 -10.76
CA GLU A 507 9.61 32.69 -11.98
C GLU A 507 9.43 34.15 -11.54
N ALA A 508 10.45 34.96 -11.84
CA ALA A 508 10.37 36.37 -11.62
C ALA A 508 9.10 36.86 -12.32
N SER A 509 8.14 37.35 -11.54
CA SER A 509 7.02 38.13 -12.05
C SER A 509 7.60 39.32 -12.76
N ASN A 510 7.76 39.21 -14.07
CA ASN A 510 7.98 40.38 -14.92
C ASN A 510 6.68 41.19 -14.95
N GLU A 511 6.81 42.40 -14.50
CA GLU A 511 5.88 43.53 -14.54
C GLU A 511 5.13 43.67 -15.88
#